data_55865fbe05095b396bda301d902e6a6b
#
_entry.id   55865fbe05095b396bda301d902e6a6b
#
_cell.length_a   1.000
_cell.length_b   1.000
_cell.length_c   1.000
_cell.angle_alpha   90.00
_cell.angle_beta   90.00
_cell.angle_gamma   90.00
#
_symmetry.space_group_name_H-M   'P 1'
#
loop_
_entity.id
_entity.type
_entity.pdbx_description
1 polymer ?
#
loop_
_entity_poly.entity_id
_entity_poly.type
_entity_poly.pdbx_seq_one_letter_code
_entity_poly.pdbx_strand_id
1 'polypeptide(L)'
;MNFEFSSDQMLLKDQARKFLESEESVKKAREVLEGEQTHDESLWKSVIEMGWTATTIPEEFDGLGLGYLELCVIAEELGRSLAPTPFSSSVYLATEALISLGSNEQKQNYLPKLATGEIIGTLAHTESTSSPSIENLSCELNSNKLN
;
A
#
# COMPACT_ATOMS: atom_id res chain seq x y z
N MET A 1 -28.98 -6.73 -8.55
CA MET A 1 -27.70 -6.48 -7.84
C MET A 1 -27.10 -5.24 -8.51
N ASN A 2 -26.92 -4.16 -7.78
CA ASN A 2 -26.31 -2.93 -8.34
C ASN A 2 -24.80 -3.05 -8.20
N PHE A 3 -24.05 -2.94 -9.29
CA PHE A 3 -22.59 -2.99 -9.32
C PHE A 3 -21.95 -1.59 -9.44
N GLU A 4 -22.77 -0.54 -9.33
CA GLU A 4 -22.28 0.82 -9.37
C GLU A 4 -21.65 1.21 -8.03
N PHE A 5 -20.62 2.04 -8.08
CA PHE A 5 -20.05 2.64 -6.90
C PHE A 5 -21.07 3.53 -6.19
N SER A 6 -20.98 3.59 -4.87
CA SER A 6 -21.76 4.54 -4.07
C SER A 6 -21.34 5.99 -4.39
N SER A 7 -22.20 6.94 -3.99
CA SER A 7 -21.87 8.38 -4.13
C SER A 7 -20.54 8.74 -3.47
N ASP A 8 -20.25 8.15 -2.31
CA ASP A 8 -19.02 8.41 -1.55
C ASP A 8 -17.80 7.80 -2.22
N GLN A 9 -17.93 6.59 -2.79
CA GLN A 9 -16.87 5.96 -3.59
C GLN A 9 -16.57 6.74 -4.86
N MET A 10 -17.60 7.26 -5.54
CA MET A 10 -17.44 8.14 -6.71
C MET A 10 -16.75 9.46 -6.32
N LEU A 11 -17.13 10.05 -5.20
CA LEU A 11 -16.47 11.25 -4.68
C LEU A 11 -15.01 11.00 -4.36
N LEU A 12 -14.69 9.88 -3.70
CA LEU A 12 -13.32 9.46 -3.41
C LEU A 12 -12.51 9.30 -4.69
N LYS A 13 -13.08 8.67 -5.72
CA LYS A 13 -12.45 8.51 -7.04
C LYS A 13 -12.11 9.84 -7.69
N ASP A 14 -13.07 10.76 -7.71
CA ASP A 14 -12.88 12.08 -8.31
C ASP A 14 -11.85 12.93 -7.56
N GLN A 15 -11.83 12.84 -6.23
CA GLN A 15 -10.83 13.49 -5.39
C GLN A 15 -9.44 12.91 -5.62
N ALA A 16 -9.32 11.58 -5.64
CA ALA A 16 -8.06 10.89 -5.88
C ALA A 16 -7.47 11.26 -7.24
N ARG A 17 -8.31 11.29 -8.28
CA ARG A 17 -7.92 11.71 -9.63
C ARG A 17 -7.38 13.12 -9.66
N LYS A 18 -8.15 14.09 -9.15
CA LYS A 18 -7.75 15.50 -9.13
C LYS A 18 -6.46 15.72 -8.34
N PHE A 19 -6.32 15.04 -7.21
CA PHE A 19 -5.12 15.09 -6.39
C PHE A 19 -3.89 14.62 -7.18
N LEU A 20 -3.94 13.43 -7.78
CA LEU A 20 -2.81 12.86 -8.52
C LEU A 20 -2.47 13.65 -9.80
N GLU A 21 -3.47 14.28 -10.43
CA GLU A 21 -3.24 15.21 -11.54
C GLU A 21 -2.55 16.49 -11.06
N SER A 22 -2.96 17.06 -9.92
CA SER A 22 -2.32 18.25 -9.34
C SER A 22 -0.88 18.00 -8.87
N GLU A 23 -0.56 16.77 -8.48
CA GLU A 23 0.78 16.32 -8.11
C GLU A 23 1.70 16.03 -9.32
N GLU A 24 1.22 16.17 -10.54
CA GLU A 24 1.97 15.83 -11.76
C GLU A 24 2.57 14.41 -11.74
N SER A 25 1.81 13.44 -11.22
CA SER A 25 2.28 12.10 -10.89
C SER A 25 3.00 11.40 -12.04
N VAL A 26 2.51 11.53 -13.28
CA VAL A 26 3.14 10.95 -14.49
C VAL A 26 4.53 11.55 -14.74
N LYS A 27 4.73 12.84 -14.47
CA LYS A 27 6.04 13.49 -14.60
C LYS A 27 7.00 12.97 -13.54
N LYS A 28 6.57 12.89 -12.29
CA LYS A 28 7.32 12.28 -11.18
C LYS A 28 7.72 10.83 -11.48
N ALA A 29 6.84 10.06 -12.12
CA ALA A 29 7.16 8.70 -12.55
C ALA A 29 8.34 8.64 -13.53
N ARG A 30 8.42 9.58 -14.47
CA ARG A 30 9.55 9.68 -15.41
C ARG A 30 10.83 10.08 -14.69
N GLU A 31 10.75 11.05 -13.79
CA GLU A 31 11.91 11.52 -13.00
C GLU A 31 12.50 10.39 -12.15
N VAL A 32 11.63 9.57 -11.50
CA VAL A 32 12.07 8.38 -10.76
C VAL A 32 12.69 7.33 -11.69
N LEU A 33 12.08 7.07 -12.86
CA LEU A 33 12.57 6.08 -13.81
C LEU A 33 13.94 6.44 -14.41
N GLU A 34 14.17 7.73 -14.63
CA GLU A 34 15.41 8.26 -15.21
C GLU A 34 16.48 8.58 -14.14
N GLY A 35 16.06 8.64 -12.87
CA GLY A 35 16.91 8.98 -11.73
C GLY A 35 17.44 7.76 -10.98
N GLU A 36 18.02 8.03 -9.81
CA GLU A 36 18.53 6.99 -8.89
C GLU A 36 17.56 6.69 -7.73
N GLN A 37 16.45 7.43 -7.63
CA GLN A 37 15.46 7.28 -6.57
C GLN A 37 14.59 6.05 -6.82
N THR A 38 14.18 5.39 -5.75
CA THR A 38 13.29 4.21 -5.81
C THR A 38 11.82 4.59 -5.90
N HIS A 39 11.45 5.79 -5.45
CA HIS A 39 10.10 6.36 -5.47
C HIS A 39 10.17 7.87 -5.27
N ASP A 40 9.06 8.57 -5.49
CA ASP A 40 8.96 10.01 -5.20
C ASP A 40 8.53 10.23 -3.74
N GLU A 41 9.46 10.72 -2.91
CA GLU A 41 9.22 10.95 -1.48
C GLU A 41 8.15 12.00 -1.22
N SER A 42 8.07 13.04 -2.06
CA SER A 42 7.08 14.11 -1.89
C SER A 42 5.67 13.61 -2.14
N LEU A 43 5.48 12.83 -3.21
CA LEU A 43 4.19 12.22 -3.51
C LEU A 43 3.81 11.17 -2.46
N TRP A 44 4.78 10.39 -1.97
CA TRP A 44 4.53 9.44 -0.89
C TRP A 44 4.04 10.13 0.37
N LYS A 45 4.66 11.23 0.76
CA LYS A 45 4.22 12.05 1.89
C LYS A 45 2.79 12.57 1.69
N SER A 46 2.48 13.09 0.51
CA SER A 46 1.14 13.57 0.19
C SER A 46 0.09 12.44 0.24
N VAL A 47 0.44 11.24 -0.23
CA VAL A 47 -0.41 10.04 -0.15
C VAL A 47 -0.71 9.65 1.31
N ILE A 48 0.29 9.75 2.19
CA ILE A 48 0.13 9.50 3.63
C ILE A 48 -0.79 10.58 4.25
N GLU A 49 -0.56 11.84 3.94
CA GLU A 49 -1.39 12.97 4.44
C GLU A 49 -2.85 12.86 3.99
N MET A 50 -3.12 12.26 2.85
CA MET A 50 -4.48 11.91 2.39
C MET A 50 -5.08 10.71 3.14
N GLY A 51 -4.35 10.04 4.01
CA GLY A 51 -4.80 8.88 4.78
C GLY A 51 -4.90 7.58 3.98
N TRP A 52 -4.38 7.54 2.76
CA TRP A 52 -4.58 6.37 1.90
C TRP A 52 -3.83 5.12 2.39
N THR A 53 -2.73 5.31 3.10
CA THR A 53 -1.98 4.23 3.75
C THR A 53 -2.75 3.55 4.89
N ALA A 54 -3.70 4.27 5.48
CA ALA A 54 -4.52 3.82 6.60
C ALA A 54 -5.87 3.22 6.18
N THR A 55 -6.18 3.17 4.86
CA THR A 55 -7.52 2.87 4.32
C THR A 55 -8.13 1.61 4.91
N THR A 56 -7.44 0.45 4.86
CA THR A 56 -7.96 -0.85 5.32
C THR A 56 -7.56 -1.20 6.75
N ILE A 57 -6.67 -0.44 7.35
CA ILE A 57 -6.24 -0.68 8.73
C ILE A 57 -7.42 -0.42 9.67
N PRO A 58 -7.77 -1.37 10.58
CA PRO A 58 -8.85 -1.17 11.54
C PRO A 58 -8.62 0.06 12.43
N GLU A 59 -9.71 0.71 12.85
CA GLU A 59 -9.66 1.90 13.71
C GLU A 59 -8.94 1.65 15.05
N GLU A 60 -9.03 0.43 15.58
CA GLU A 60 -8.32 0.02 16.81
C GLU A 60 -6.78 0.03 16.68
N PHE A 61 -6.26 0.15 15.45
CA PHE A 61 -4.84 0.27 15.11
C PHE A 61 -4.53 1.59 14.41
N ASP A 62 -5.27 2.65 14.71
CA ASP A 62 -5.13 4.00 14.15
C ASP A 62 -5.38 4.08 12.64
N GLY A 63 -6.14 3.15 12.08
CA GLY A 63 -6.55 3.15 10.68
C GLY A 63 -7.90 3.83 10.44
N LEU A 64 -8.33 3.84 9.17
CA LEU A 64 -9.63 4.39 8.76
C LEU A 64 -10.75 3.34 8.76
N GLY A 65 -10.44 2.06 8.83
CA GLY A 65 -11.42 0.97 8.84
C GLY A 65 -12.30 0.90 7.59
N LEU A 66 -11.86 1.46 6.47
CA LEU A 66 -12.60 1.43 5.21
C LEU A 66 -12.50 0.06 4.54
N GLY A 67 -13.38 -0.19 3.56
CA GLY A 67 -13.42 -1.46 2.86
C GLY A 67 -12.41 -1.57 1.72
N TYR A 68 -12.32 -2.79 1.18
CA TYR A 68 -11.49 -3.05 0.00
C TYR A 68 -11.99 -2.35 -1.27
N LEU A 69 -13.27 -1.97 -1.35
CA LEU A 69 -13.80 -1.20 -2.49
C LEU A 69 -13.19 0.20 -2.52
N GLU A 70 -13.08 0.87 -1.39
CA GLU A 70 -12.42 2.17 -1.26
C GLU A 70 -10.93 2.06 -1.62
N LEU A 71 -10.26 1.00 -1.16
CA LEU A 71 -8.88 0.72 -1.53
C LEU A 71 -8.73 0.48 -3.04
N CYS A 72 -9.64 -0.27 -3.66
CA CYS A 72 -9.65 -0.49 -5.11
C CYS A 72 -9.84 0.82 -5.91
N VAL A 73 -10.69 1.72 -5.44
CA VAL A 73 -10.89 3.04 -6.05
C VAL A 73 -9.59 3.86 -6.04
N ILE A 74 -8.90 3.89 -4.90
CA ILE A 74 -7.59 4.56 -4.77
C ILE A 74 -6.56 3.89 -5.67
N ALA A 75 -6.50 2.55 -5.66
CA ALA A 75 -5.57 1.76 -6.45
C ALA A 75 -5.72 2.01 -7.96
N GLU A 76 -6.96 2.10 -8.45
CA GLU A 76 -7.25 2.41 -9.85
C GLU A 76 -6.65 3.76 -10.26
N GLU A 77 -6.83 4.80 -9.43
CA GLU A 77 -6.33 6.14 -9.75
C GLU A 77 -4.80 6.24 -9.60
N LEU A 78 -4.20 5.56 -8.61
CA LEU A 78 -2.74 5.45 -8.49
C LEU A 78 -2.13 4.77 -9.73
N GLY A 79 -2.74 3.67 -10.19
CA GLY A 79 -2.32 2.97 -11.40
C GLY A 79 -2.48 3.80 -12.66
N ARG A 80 -3.63 4.47 -12.81
CA ARG A 80 -3.92 5.35 -13.95
C ARG A 80 -2.91 6.49 -14.08
N SER A 81 -2.45 7.03 -12.96
CA SER A 81 -1.50 8.12 -12.90
C SER A 81 -0.03 7.68 -12.81
N LEU A 82 0.24 6.37 -12.85
CA LEU A 82 1.58 5.78 -12.69
C LEU A 82 2.29 6.30 -11.44
N ALA A 83 1.58 6.46 -10.31
CA ALA A 83 2.10 7.05 -9.11
C ALA A 83 3.34 6.29 -8.58
N PRO A 84 4.55 6.91 -8.60
CA PRO A 84 5.79 6.24 -8.23
C PRO A 84 5.97 6.22 -6.69
N THR A 85 5.15 5.42 -6.03
CA THR A 85 5.11 5.30 -4.57
C THR A 85 5.20 3.83 -4.14
N PRO A 86 5.68 3.51 -2.93
CA PRO A 86 5.74 2.15 -2.40
C PRO A 86 4.37 1.64 -1.92
N PHE A 87 3.27 2.16 -2.48
CA PHE A 87 1.91 1.84 -2.03
C PHE A 87 1.59 0.36 -2.15
N SER A 88 1.95 -0.27 -3.27
CA SER A 88 1.68 -1.70 -3.50
C SER A 88 2.37 -2.59 -2.48
N SER A 89 3.66 -2.36 -2.20
CA SER A 89 4.41 -3.17 -1.24
C SER A 89 3.95 -2.94 0.19
N SER A 90 3.68 -1.69 0.55
CA SER A 90 3.31 -1.33 1.92
C SER A 90 1.86 -1.63 2.24
N VAL A 91 0.92 -1.22 1.38
CA VAL A 91 -0.52 -1.34 1.66
C VAL A 91 -1.07 -2.68 1.21
N TYR A 92 -0.87 -3.10 -0.07
CA TYR A 92 -1.48 -4.35 -0.55
C TYR A 92 -0.79 -5.61 -0.02
N LEU A 93 0.50 -5.55 0.30
CA LEU A 93 1.24 -6.73 0.73
C LEU A 93 1.51 -6.72 2.24
N ALA A 94 2.30 -5.80 2.75
CA ALA A 94 2.71 -5.84 4.16
C ALA A 94 1.56 -5.59 5.13
N THR A 95 0.74 -4.56 4.89
CA THR A 95 -0.41 -4.25 5.74
C THR A 95 -1.43 -5.38 5.73
N GLU A 96 -1.78 -5.92 4.58
CA GLU A 96 -2.73 -7.01 4.46
C GLU A 96 -2.22 -8.32 5.09
N ALA A 97 -0.93 -8.62 4.94
CA ALA A 97 -0.32 -9.76 5.61
C ALA A 97 -0.40 -9.63 7.15
N LEU A 98 -0.15 -8.44 7.69
CA LEU A 98 -0.27 -8.18 9.12
C LEU A 98 -1.72 -8.25 9.61
N ILE A 99 -2.68 -7.67 8.88
CA ILE A 99 -4.11 -7.72 9.23
C ILE A 99 -4.58 -9.18 9.25
N SER A 100 -4.19 -9.97 8.27
CA SER A 100 -4.68 -11.35 8.11
C SER A 100 -3.97 -12.35 9.01
N LEU A 101 -2.66 -12.24 9.19
CA LEU A 101 -1.81 -13.27 9.77
C LEU A 101 -1.04 -12.82 11.02
N GLY A 102 -0.95 -11.52 11.27
CA GLY A 102 -0.19 -10.97 12.40
C GLY A 102 -0.82 -11.31 13.75
N SER A 103 0.03 -11.53 14.77
CA SER A 103 -0.44 -11.56 16.16
C SER A 103 -0.94 -10.18 16.59
N ASN A 104 -1.75 -10.13 17.67
CA ASN A 104 -2.22 -8.84 18.20
C ASN A 104 -1.06 -7.89 18.54
N GLU A 105 0.02 -8.42 19.11
CA GLU A 105 1.22 -7.65 19.42
C GLU A 105 1.87 -7.07 18.15
N GLN A 106 1.99 -7.87 17.10
CA GLN A 106 2.52 -7.41 15.82
C GLN A 106 1.61 -6.34 15.19
N LYS A 107 0.30 -6.53 15.21
CA LYS A 107 -0.68 -5.55 14.71
C LYS A 107 -0.55 -4.23 15.46
N GLN A 108 -0.55 -4.26 16.79
CA GLN A 108 -0.39 -3.06 17.62
C GLN A 108 0.94 -2.33 17.40
N ASN A 109 2.01 -3.06 17.12
CA ASN A 109 3.33 -2.46 16.94
C ASN A 109 3.57 -1.89 15.53
N TYR A 110 3.02 -2.52 14.51
CA TYR A 110 3.36 -2.18 13.12
C TYR A 110 2.25 -1.48 12.34
N LEU A 111 0.97 -1.81 12.54
CA LEU A 111 -0.11 -1.20 11.76
C LEU A 111 -0.22 0.32 11.94
N PRO A 112 -0.10 0.90 13.15
CA PRO A 112 -0.08 2.36 13.30
C PRO A 112 1.07 3.03 12.55
N LYS A 113 2.23 2.40 12.52
CA LYS A 113 3.42 2.93 11.83
C LYS A 113 3.30 2.85 10.31
N LEU A 114 2.63 1.80 9.80
CA LEU A 114 2.30 1.69 8.38
C LEU A 114 1.23 2.71 7.99
N ALA A 115 0.22 2.93 8.84
CA ALA A 115 -0.83 3.93 8.64
C ALA A 115 -0.26 5.35 8.51
N THR A 116 0.69 5.70 9.38
CA THR A 116 1.34 7.02 9.41
C THR A 116 2.52 7.15 8.44
N GLY A 117 2.90 6.07 7.75
CA GLY A 117 4.06 6.06 6.87
C GLY A 117 5.42 6.18 7.57
N GLU A 118 5.46 6.02 8.89
CA GLU A 118 6.73 5.97 9.66
C GLU A 118 7.62 4.82 9.16
N ILE A 119 7.00 3.73 8.73
CA ILE A 119 7.68 2.61 8.08
C ILE A 119 7.03 2.27 6.74
N ILE A 120 7.83 1.76 5.83
CA ILE A 120 7.40 1.16 4.58
C ILE A 120 7.61 -0.34 4.70
N GLY A 121 6.54 -1.11 4.43
CA GLY A 121 6.58 -2.56 4.52
C GLY A 121 6.64 -3.25 3.16
N THR A 122 7.01 -4.51 3.17
CA THR A 122 6.91 -5.41 2.02
C THR A 122 6.69 -6.84 2.49
N LEU A 123 6.21 -7.70 1.59
CA LEU A 123 6.12 -9.14 1.78
C LEU A 123 7.14 -9.83 0.87
N ALA A 124 8.19 -10.39 1.48
CA ALA A 124 9.19 -11.16 0.75
C ALA A 124 8.71 -12.62 0.60
N HIS A 125 8.13 -12.93 -0.55
CA HIS A 125 7.56 -14.27 -0.83
C HIS A 125 8.17 -14.98 -2.06
N THR A 126 9.13 -14.34 -2.71
CA THR A 126 9.80 -14.91 -3.89
C THR A 126 11.24 -15.24 -3.54
N GLU A 127 11.57 -16.53 -3.49
CA GLU A 127 12.92 -17.02 -3.12
C GLU A 127 13.71 -17.51 -4.33
N SER A 128 13.07 -18.02 -5.35
CA SER A 128 13.73 -18.49 -6.56
C SER A 128 13.17 -17.85 -7.81
N THR A 129 14.03 -17.72 -8.81
CA THR A 129 13.69 -17.11 -10.10
C THR A 129 12.84 -18.01 -10.99
N SER A 130 12.69 -19.31 -10.66
CA SER A 130 12.10 -20.30 -11.57
C SER A 130 10.57 -20.44 -11.41
N SER A 131 10.01 -20.18 -10.25
CA SER A 131 8.56 -20.22 -10.04
C SER A 131 8.21 -19.57 -8.69
N PRO A 132 7.55 -18.40 -8.68
CA PRO A 132 7.03 -17.81 -7.46
C PRO A 132 5.80 -18.60 -7.01
N SER A 133 6.00 -19.65 -6.24
CA SER A 133 4.93 -20.43 -5.64
C SER A 133 5.14 -20.51 -4.14
N ILE A 134 4.07 -20.36 -3.36
CA ILE A 134 4.09 -20.53 -1.92
C ILE A 134 4.60 -21.94 -1.52
N GLU A 135 4.35 -22.93 -2.37
CA GLU A 135 4.81 -24.31 -2.15
C GLU A 135 6.33 -24.47 -2.26
N ASN A 136 7.01 -23.50 -2.88
CA ASN A 136 8.46 -23.52 -3.10
C ASN A 136 9.22 -22.64 -2.10
N LEU A 137 8.57 -22.13 -1.05
CA LEU A 137 9.23 -21.39 0.00
C LEU A 137 10.07 -22.33 0.86
N SER A 138 11.35 -22.05 0.96
CA SER A 138 12.32 -22.80 1.75
C SER A 138 12.89 -22.00 2.94
N CYS A 139 12.53 -20.72 3.03
CA CYS A 139 12.95 -19.84 4.09
C CYS A 139 12.44 -20.33 5.45
N GLU A 140 13.34 -20.56 6.40
CA GLU A 140 13.03 -20.97 7.76
C GLU A 140 13.49 -19.96 8.77
N LEU A 141 12.66 -19.75 9.80
CA LEU A 141 13.02 -18.92 10.96
C LEU A 141 13.66 -19.80 12.05
N ASN A 142 14.97 -19.77 12.15
CA ASN A 142 15.72 -20.51 13.17
C ASN A 142 16.33 -19.56 14.21
N SER A 143 15.87 -19.66 15.46
CA SER A 143 16.41 -18.86 16.59
C SER A 143 16.46 -17.35 16.29
N ASN A 144 15.38 -16.79 15.73
CA ASN A 144 15.25 -15.39 15.31
C ASN A 144 16.20 -14.96 14.16
N LYS A 145 16.71 -15.90 13.39
CA LYS A 145 17.45 -15.63 12.15
C LYS A 145 16.75 -16.28 10.98
N LEU A 146 16.58 -15.52 9.92
CA LEU A 146 16.13 -16.02 8.60
C LEU A 146 17.32 -16.73 7.94
N ASN A 147 17.08 -17.96 7.49
CA ASN A 147 18.01 -18.77 6.69
C ASN A 147 17.41 -19.05 5.33
#